data_465e1a3b3e005519ad988cede6923fa0
#
_entry.id   465e1a3b3e005519ad988cede6923fa0
#
_cell.length_a   1.000
_cell.length_b   1.000
_cell.length_c   1.000
_cell.angle_alpha   90.00
_cell.angle_beta   90.00
_cell.angle_gamma   90.00
#
_symmetry.space_group_name_H-M   'P 1'
#
loop_
_entity.id
_entity.type
_entity.pdbx_description
1 polymer ?
#
loop_
_entity_poly.entity_id
_entity_poly.type
_entity_poly.pdbx_seq_one_letter_code
_entity_poly.pdbx_strand_id
1 'polypeptide(L)'
;MNAEEIVKTHRDRVFFSWVPQKNIQNPIVMDRAEGVYFWDKDGKRYLDFSSQYVNMNIGHSHPKVIAAIKDQADRLAFAHPGTATEIRAATAAKLAEITPGDLSKTFFTLSGAEAVENAIKIARLYTGRHKIVTRYRSYHGATLGAAIAGGDPRRLPHEPTISGIVRVHDPYAYRCPFGYAPEGNPQVYIDHVIQTIEFEGPENVAAILMETITGFNGCIIPPDGYWQALREYADRHGILLICDEVIAGFGRTGKMFAIEHYGVVPDIMAMAKGLTCGYIPMGAVIVRQHIADHFETNPFGCGLTFSGNPMGCATALATMKVYEEENLVENSRIMGIRMAEKLQEMKAKHPSVGDVRSLGLYGVIECVKNRETREPMAPWNAKPHEMVVMGKVAARLRELGLHGLLRWNWVFMSPPLCINEEQLEEGFAIIDDALKIADEAYEG
;
A
#
# COMPACT_ATOMS: atom_id res chain seq x y z
N MET A 1 -12.30 -29.51 -11.46
CA MET A 1 -11.90 -29.84 -10.08
C MET A 1 -12.97 -29.30 -9.13
N ASN A 2 -13.37 -30.07 -8.13
CA ASN A 2 -14.21 -29.57 -7.03
C ASN A 2 -13.36 -28.78 -6.01
N ALA A 3 -13.99 -28.14 -5.00
CA ALA A 3 -13.28 -27.29 -4.05
C ALA A 3 -12.21 -28.06 -3.25
N GLU A 4 -12.47 -29.28 -2.81
CA GLU A 4 -11.52 -30.10 -2.06
C GLU A 4 -10.29 -30.48 -2.90
N GLU A 5 -10.50 -30.89 -4.15
CA GLU A 5 -9.40 -31.17 -5.09
C GLU A 5 -8.53 -29.96 -5.36
N ILE A 6 -9.14 -28.77 -5.50
CA ILE A 6 -8.42 -27.50 -5.68
C ILE A 6 -7.56 -27.20 -4.47
N VAL A 7 -8.13 -27.26 -3.25
CA VAL A 7 -7.42 -27.02 -1.99
C VAL A 7 -6.26 -27.99 -1.83
N LYS A 8 -6.53 -29.30 -2.05
CA LYS A 8 -5.50 -30.34 -1.96
C LYS A 8 -4.36 -30.07 -2.93
N THR A 9 -4.67 -29.83 -4.21
CA THR A 9 -3.66 -29.59 -5.25
C THR A 9 -2.86 -28.33 -4.95
N HIS A 10 -3.55 -27.27 -4.48
CA HIS A 10 -2.89 -26.01 -4.12
C HIS A 10 -1.91 -26.21 -2.96
N ARG A 11 -2.31 -26.91 -1.91
CA ARG A 11 -1.45 -27.22 -0.76
C ARG A 11 -0.25 -28.11 -1.14
N ASP A 12 -0.43 -29.03 -2.07
CA ASP A 12 0.62 -29.94 -2.50
C ASP A 12 1.62 -29.31 -3.49
N ARG A 13 1.24 -28.25 -4.22
CA ARG A 13 1.99 -27.74 -5.37
C ARG A 13 2.30 -26.23 -5.34
N VAL A 14 1.63 -25.42 -4.50
CA VAL A 14 1.77 -23.96 -4.47
C VAL A 14 2.04 -23.50 -3.05
N PHE A 15 3.06 -22.67 -2.86
CA PHE A 15 3.30 -22.02 -1.56
C PHE A 15 2.35 -20.85 -1.36
N PHE A 16 1.65 -20.84 -0.23
CA PHE A 16 0.93 -19.66 0.25
C PHE A 16 1.92 -18.65 0.84
N SER A 17 1.78 -17.39 0.43
CA SER A 17 2.69 -16.31 0.84
C SER A 17 2.59 -15.98 2.32
N TRP A 18 3.72 -15.69 2.95
CA TRP A 18 3.88 -15.11 4.30
C TRP A 18 3.41 -15.95 5.49
N VAL A 19 2.97 -17.16 5.31
CA VAL A 19 2.42 -18.00 6.39
C VAL A 19 3.07 -19.39 6.41
N PRO A 20 3.21 -20.01 7.59
CA PRO A 20 3.53 -21.43 7.66
C PRO A 20 2.45 -22.24 6.94
N GLN A 21 2.85 -23.13 6.04
CA GLN A 21 1.94 -23.85 5.14
C GLN A 21 0.87 -24.67 5.90
N LYS A 22 1.23 -25.21 7.06
CA LYS A 22 0.31 -25.94 7.94
C LYS A 22 -0.85 -25.10 8.48
N ASN A 23 -0.73 -23.76 8.47
CA ASN A 23 -1.77 -22.87 8.99
C ASN A 23 -2.91 -22.66 7.97
N ILE A 24 -2.68 -22.97 6.70
CA ILE A 24 -3.70 -22.85 5.64
C ILE A 24 -4.42 -24.18 5.51
N GLN A 25 -5.51 -24.34 6.26
CA GLN A 25 -6.32 -25.57 6.21
C GLN A 25 -7.48 -25.44 5.20
N ASN A 26 -8.24 -24.37 5.29
CA ASN A 26 -9.44 -24.12 4.48
C ASN A 26 -9.37 -22.73 3.82
N PRO A 27 -8.52 -22.53 2.78
CA PRO A 27 -8.51 -21.28 2.03
C PRO A 27 -9.84 -21.10 1.28
N ILE A 28 -10.24 -19.86 1.02
CA ILE A 28 -11.38 -19.58 0.15
C ILE A 28 -11.00 -20.02 -1.26
N VAL A 29 -11.83 -20.86 -1.88
CA VAL A 29 -11.68 -21.25 -3.29
C VAL A 29 -12.49 -20.26 -4.13
N MET A 30 -11.86 -19.15 -4.49
CA MET A 30 -12.49 -18.08 -5.26
C MET A 30 -12.82 -18.56 -6.67
N ASP A 31 -14.05 -18.35 -7.14
CA ASP A 31 -14.54 -18.79 -8.44
C ASP A 31 -14.73 -17.62 -9.42
N ARG A 32 -15.47 -16.61 -9.00
CA ARG A 32 -15.76 -15.41 -9.80
C ARG A 32 -15.84 -14.16 -8.95
N ALA A 33 -15.70 -12.99 -9.58
CA ALA A 33 -15.75 -11.71 -8.90
C ALA A 33 -16.32 -10.62 -9.82
N GLU A 34 -17.03 -9.63 -9.24
CA GLU A 34 -17.63 -8.50 -9.94
C GLU A 34 -17.81 -7.31 -8.98
N GLY A 35 -17.43 -6.11 -9.41
CA GLY A 35 -17.55 -4.91 -8.61
C GLY A 35 -16.85 -5.04 -7.26
N VAL A 36 -17.58 -4.90 -6.16
CA VAL A 36 -17.04 -5.03 -4.79
C VAL A 36 -17.20 -6.43 -4.19
N TYR A 37 -17.71 -7.39 -4.97
CA TYR A 37 -18.00 -8.74 -4.48
C TYR A 37 -17.19 -9.81 -5.21
N PHE A 38 -16.96 -10.92 -4.51
CA PHE A 38 -16.56 -12.16 -5.13
C PHE A 38 -17.34 -13.35 -4.54
N TRP A 39 -17.29 -14.47 -5.22
CA TRP A 39 -17.96 -15.71 -4.81
C TRP A 39 -16.95 -16.85 -4.78
N ASP A 40 -17.11 -17.71 -3.77
CA ASP A 40 -16.38 -18.95 -3.74
C ASP A 40 -17.04 -20.05 -4.60
N LYS A 41 -16.37 -21.18 -4.68
CA LYS A 41 -16.81 -22.34 -5.48
C LYS A 41 -18.12 -22.94 -5.01
N ASP A 42 -18.50 -22.69 -3.77
CA ASP A 42 -19.75 -23.15 -3.15
C ASP A 42 -20.89 -22.13 -3.32
N GLY A 43 -20.61 -21.03 -3.99
CA GLY A 43 -21.56 -19.96 -4.29
C GLY A 43 -21.75 -18.93 -3.19
N LYS A 44 -20.98 -19.02 -2.09
CA LYS A 44 -21.02 -18.00 -1.04
C LYS A 44 -20.45 -16.69 -1.53
N ARG A 45 -21.21 -15.59 -1.32
CA ARG A 45 -20.81 -14.24 -1.64
C ARG A 45 -19.95 -13.64 -0.52
N TYR A 46 -18.93 -12.90 -0.89
CA TYR A 46 -18.09 -12.10 0.00
C TYR A 46 -18.04 -10.66 -0.47
N LEU A 47 -18.24 -9.71 0.44
CA LEU A 47 -17.94 -8.31 0.22
C LEU A 47 -16.44 -8.10 0.42
N ASP A 48 -15.73 -7.58 -0.59
CA ASP A 48 -14.27 -7.38 -0.57
C ASP A 48 -13.90 -6.04 0.10
N PHE A 49 -13.78 -6.05 1.42
CA PHE A 49 -13.33 -4.89 2.20
C PHE A 49 -11.81 -4.74 2.26
N SER A 50 -11.09 -5.56 1.49
CA SER A 50 -9.64 -5.56 1.41
C SER A 50 -9.09 -5.14 0.05
N SER A 51 -9.93 -5.03 -0.98
CA SER A 51 -9.51 -4.90 -2.39
C SER A 51 -8.40 -5.91 -2.74
N GLN A 52 -8.47 -7.16 -2.26
CA GLN A 52 -7.45 -8.19 -2.46
C GLN A 52 -6.03 -7.66 -2.16
N TYR A 53 -5.72 -7.27 -0.94
CA TYR A 53 -4.46 -6.62 -0.54
C TYR A 53 -4.30 -5.17 -1.06
N VAL A 54 -5.39 -4.37 -1.03
CA VAL A 54 -5.40 -2.94 -1.44
C VAL A 54 -4.94 -2.77 -2.89
N ASN A 55 -5.52 -3.58 -3.77
CA ASN A 55 -5.11 -3.67 -5.16
C ASN A 55 -6.26 -3.40 -6.14
N MET A 56 -7.45 -3.96 -5.87
CA MET A 56 -8.62 -3.90 -6.76
C MET A 56 -9.39 -2.58 -6.64
N ASN A 57 -8.70 -1.45 -6.86
CA ASN A 57 -9.28 -0.12 -6.65
C ASN A 57 -10.53 0.14 -7.49
N ILE A 58 -10.55 -0.23 -8.79
CA ILE A 58 -11.71 -0.04 -9.68
C ILE A 58 -12.78 -1.13 -9.55
N GLY A 59 -12.58 -2.08 -8.61
CA GLY A 59 -13.43 -3.27 -8.48
C GLY A 59 -13.01 -4.41 -9.39
N HIS A 60 -13.69 -5.54 -9.20
CA HIS A 60 -13.44 -6.78 -9.91
C HIS A 60 -14.05 -6.78 -11.31
N SER A 61 -13.36 -7.42 -12.26
CA SER A 61 -13.86 -7.78 -13.60
C SER A 61 -14.41 -6.61 -14.41
N HIS A 62 -13.79 -5.43 -14.30
CA HIS A 62 -14.25 -4.21 -14.98
C HIS A 62 -14.23 -4.38 -16.51
N PRO A 63 -15.38 -4.20 -17.23
CA PRO A 63 -15.51 -4.58 -18.63
C PRO A 63 -14.58 -3.80 -19.56
N LYS A 64 -14.37 -2.49 -19.34
CA LYS A 64 -13.47 -1.66 -20.17
C LYS A 64 -12.02 -2.15 -20.08
N VAL A 65 -11.56 -2.55 -18.90
CA VAL A 65 -10.18 -3.03 -18.69
C VAL A 65 -10.01 -4.43 -19.28
N ILE A 66 -11.00 -5.32 -19.11
CA ILE A 66 -10.98 -6.65 -19.76
C ILE A 66 -10.96 -6.53 -21.29
N ALA A 67 -11.74 -5.60 -21.87
CA ALA A 67 -11.72 -5.35 -23.31
C ALA A 67 -10.34 -4.87 -23.78
N ALA A 68 -9.75 -3.89 -23.10
CA ALA A 68 -8.42 -3.37 -23.43
C ALA A 68 -7.33 -4.46 -23.40
N ILE A 69 -7.40 -5.39 -22.43
CA ILE A 69 -6.49 -6.53 -22.36
C ILE A 69 -6.65 -7.44 -23.59
N LYS A 70 -7.88 -7.79 -23.97
CA LYS A 70 -8.17 -8.64 -25.14
C LYS A 70 -7.67 -8.00 -26.43
N ASP A 71 -8.02 -6.74 -26.66
CA ASP A 71 -7.62 -6.00 -27.85
C ASP A 71 -6.09 -5.89 -27.96
N GLN A 72 -5.41 -5.62 -26.84
CA GLN A 72 -3.95 -5.55 -26.85
C GLN A 72 -3.30 -6.93 -27.05
N ALA A 73 -3.89 -8.00 -26.54
CA ALA A 73 -3.41 -9.36 -26.74
C ALA A 73 -3.46 -9.76 -28.22
N ASP A 74 -4.55 -9.42 -28.91
CA ASP A 74 -4.73 -9.66 -30.34
C ASP A 74 -3.76 -8.84 -31.20
N ARG A 75 -3.42 -7.61 -30.76
CA ARG A 75 -2.55 -6.69 -31.50
C ARG A 75 -1.06 -6.96 -31.30
N LEU A 76 -0.60 -7.01 -30.05
CA LEU A 76 0.81 -7.17 -29.69
C LEU A 76 0.95 -7.56 -28.23
N ALA A 77 1.20 -8.82 -27.95
CA ALA A 77 1.31 -9.36 -26.60
C ALA A 77 2.63 -8.97 -25.88
N PHE A 78 3.73 -8.87 -26.62
CA PHE A 78 5.05 -8.55 -26.09
C PHE A 78 5.90 -7.71 -27.05
N ALA A 79 6.65 -6.78 -26.48
CA ALA A 79 7.73 -6.05 -27.16
C ALA A 79 8.86 -5.83 -26.14
N HIS A 80 10.11 -6.13 -26.50
CA HIS A 80 11.22 -5.97 -25.57
C HIS A 80 11.48 -4.48 -25.26
N PRO A 81 12.12 -4.15 -24.11
CA PRO A 81 12.27 -2.76 -23.63
C PRO A 81 13.01 -1.81 -24.58
N GLY A 82 13.88 -2.34 -25.42
CA GLY A 82 14.63 -1.54 -26.42
C GLY A 82 13.83 -1.13 -27.66
N THR A 83 12.54 -1.51 -27.75
CA THR A 83 11.66 -1.07 -28.84
C THR A 83 10.62 -0.07 -28.33
N ALA A 84 10.27 0.92 -29.14
CA ALA A 84 9.16 1.83 -28.85
C ALA A 84 7.82 1.18 -29.24
N THR A 85 6.79 1.39 -28.41
CA THR A 85 5.41 1.01 -28.73
C THR A 85 4.46 2.15 -28.39
N GLU A 86 3.42 2.32 -29.21
CA GLU A 86 2.39 3.36 -28.99
C GLU A 86 1.77 3.26 -27.60
N ILE A 87 1.39 2.05 -27.18
CA ILE A 87 0.72 1.85 -25.88
C ILE A 87 1.63 2.19 -24.70
N ARG A 88 2.94 1.89 -24.77
CA ARG A 88 3.91 2.27 -23.73
C ARG A 88 4.07 3.78 -23.65
N ALA A 89 4.17 4.46 -24.80
CA ALA A 89 4.27 5.91 -24.87
C ALA A 89 3.00 6.58 -24.29
N ALA A 90 1.81 6.12 -24.70
CA ALA A 90 0.54 6.64 -24.20
C ALA A 90 0.38 6.45 -22.67
N THR A 91 0.79 5.28 -22.14
CA THR A 91 0.73 5.01 -20.70
C THR A 91 1.70 5.91 -19.92
N ALA A 92 2.92 6.10 -20.42
CA ALA A 92 3.90 6.98 -19.77
C ALA A 92 3.44 8.45 -19.81
N ALA A 93 2.89 8.90 -20.93
CA ALA A 93 2.32 10.25 -21.05
C ALA A 93 1.17 10.48 -20.07
N LYS A 94 0.27 9.48 -19.92
CA LYS A 94 -0.83 9.58 -18.96
C LYS A 94 -0.33 9.60 -17.51
N LEU A 95 0.69 8.83 -17.18
CA LEU A 95 1.31 8.88 -15.84
C LEU A 95 1.92 10.25 -15.56
N ALA A 96 2.64 10.83 -16.51
CA ALA A 96 3.19 12.18 -16.37
C ALA A 96 2.10 13.26 -16.22
N GLU A 97 0.94 13.08 -16.88
CA GLU A 97 -0.21 13.99 -16.77
C GLU A 97 -0.84 13.98 -15.38
N ILE A 98 -1.00 12.80 -14.78
CA ILE A 98 -1.75 12.65 -13.51
C ILE A 98 -0.87 12.73 -12.26
N THR A 99 0.47 12.68 -12.38
CA THR A 99 1.38 12.81 -11.24
C THR A 99 1.68 14.26 -10.90
N PRO A 100 1.94 14.60 -9.62
CA PRO A 100 2.15 15.99 -9.22
C PRO A 100 3.46 16.59 -9.75
N GLY A 101 3.42 17.89 -10.03
CA GLY A 101 4.59 18.69 -10.40
C GLY A 101 5.18 18.35 -11.77
N ASP A 102 6.50 18.16 -11.82
CA ASP A 102 7.28 17.88 -13.02
C ASP A 102 7.80 16.43 -13.10
N LEU A 103 7.11 15.50 -12.45
CA LEU A 103 7.32 14.08 -12.63
C LEU A 103 7.00 13.70 -14.08
N SER A 104 8.00 13.25 -14.85
CA SER A 104 7.88 13.20 -16.31
C SER A 104 8.35 11.90 -16.95
N LYS A 105 9.40 11.25 -16.44
CA LYS A 105 10.00 10.08 -17.10
C LYS A 105 9.79 8.81 -16.29
N THR A 106 9.14 7.82 -16.91
CA THR A 106 8.72 6.58 -16.26
C THR A 106 9.61 5.39 -16.63
N PHE A 107 10.04 4.63 -15.63
CA PHE A 107 10.57 3.27 -15.79
C PHE A 107 9.53 2.27 -15.29
N PHE A 108 9.02 1.41 -16.18
CA PHE A 108 8.04 0.39 -15.84
C PHE A 108 8.69 -0.84 -15.23
N THR A 109 8.04 -1.42 -14.22
CA THR A 109 8.44 -2.64 -13.53
C THR A 109 7.28 -3.65 -13.51
N LEU A 110 7.45 -4.81 -12.86
CA LEU A 110 6.41 -5.83 -12.78
C LEU A 110 5.71 -5.85 -11.41
N SER A 111 6.26 -5.13 -10.44
CA SER A 111 5.75 -5.10 -9.07
C SER A 111 6.16 -3.82 -8.34
N GLY A 112 5.50 -3.56 -7.20
CA GLY A 112 5.91 -2.48 -6.29
C GLY A 112 7.29 -2.70 -5.68
N ALA A 113 7.66 -3.95 -5.39
CA ALA A 113 8.99 -4.28 -4.89
C ALA A 113 10.09 -3.89 -5.87
N GLU A 114 9.93 -4.22 -7.16
CA GLU A 114 10.86 -3.81 -8.19
C GLU A 114 10.84 -2.29 -8.42
N ALA A 115 9.68 -1.64 -8.28
CA ALA A 115 9.59 -0.19 -8.35
C ALA A 115 10.45 0.47 -7.26
N VAL A 116 10.32 0.02 -6.01
CA VAL A 116 11.14 0.54 -4.90
C VAL A 116 12.62 0.21 -5.07
N GLU A 117 12.98 -1.01 -5.50
CA GLU A 117 14.38 -1.36 -5.80
C GLU A 117 15.01 -0.41 -6.83
N ASN A 118 14.26 -0.12 -7.91
CA ASN A 118 14.77 0.77 -8.96
C ASN A 118 14.74 2.24 -8.51
N ALA A 119 13.81 2.68 -7.69
CA ALA A 119 13.84 4.01 -7.07
C ALA A 119 15.12 4.21 -6.22
N ILE A 120 15.48 3.22 -5.39
CA ILE A 120 16.71 3.21 -4.60
C ILE A 120 17.95 3.27 -5.54
N LYS A 121 17.98 2.45 -6.60
CA LYS A 121 19.09 2.44 -7.57
C LYS A 121 19.21 3.78 -8.27
N ILE A 122 18.12 4.36 -8.75
CA ILE A 122 18.11 5.68 -9.40
C ILE A 122 18.65 6.75 -8.45
N ALA A 123 18.18 6.76 -7.20
CA ALA A 123 18.66 7.74 -6.22
C ALA A 123 20.17 7.63 -5.96
N ARG A 124 20.67 6.41 -5.79
CA ARG A 124 22.11 6.18 -5.60
C ARG A 124 22.94 6.54 -6.83
N LEU A 125 22.49 6.20 -8.02
CA LEU A 125 23.17 6.53 -9.28
C LEU A 125 23.21 8.03 -9.53
N TYR A 126 22.10 8.72 -9.27
CA TYR A 126 21.99 10.16 -9.47
C TYR A 126 22.85 10.96 -8.47
N THR A 127 22.78 10.61 -7.19
CA THR A 127 23.46 11.38 -6.12
C THR A 127 24.91 10.96 -5.89
N GLY A 128 25.32 9.76 -6.33
CA GLY A 128 26.59 9.16 -5.95
C GLY A 128 26.69 8.74 -4.48
N ARG A 129 25.59 8.87 -3.71
CA ARG A 129 25.50 8.57 -2.28
C ARG A 129 24.88 7.18 -2.05
N HIS A 130 25.04 6.62 -0.86
CA HIS A 130 24.62 5.23 -0.64
C HIS A 130 23.57 5.00 0.45
N LYS A 131 23.39 5.95 1.41
CA LYS A 131 22.43 5.77 2.51
C LYS A 131 21.02 6.11 2.07
N ILE A 132 20.06 5.32 2.56
CA ILE A 132 18.63 5.52 2.37
C ILE A 132 17.97 5.57 3.76
N VAL A 133 17.26 6.65 4.06
CA VAL A 133 16.52 6.82 5.31
C VAL A 133 15.09 6.31 5.12
N THR A 134 14.64 5.40 5.99
CA THR A 134 13.32 4.75 5.93
C THR A 134 12.66 4.72 7.31
N ARG A 135 11.45 4.14 7.43
CA ARG A 135 10.75 4.01 8.71
C ARG A 135 10.69 2.57 9.22
N TYR A 136 10.59 2.41 10.56
CA TYR A 136 10.43 1.08 11.18
C TYR A 136 9.09 0.42 10.85
N ARG A 137 8.01 1.18 10.70
CA ARG A 137 6.69 0.64 10.34
C ARG A 137 6.42 0.77 8.85
N SER A 138 7.36 0.32 8.00
CA SER A 138 7.22 0.39 6.54
C SER A 138 7.34 -0.98 5.89
N TYR A 139 6.67 -1.13 4.73
CA TYR A 139 6.78 -2.31 3.90
C TYR A 139 6.87 -1.90 2.43
N HIS A 140 8.02 -2.15 1.82
CA HIS A 140 8.31 -1.73 0.44
C HIS A 140 8.36 -2.88 -0.57
N GLY A 141 8.19 -4.12 -0.12
CA GLY A 141 8.18 -5.28 -1.02
C GLY A 141 8.92 -6.50 -0.45
N ALA A 142 9.01 -7.56 -1.26
CA ALA A 142 9.59 -8.84 -0.86
C ALA A 142 10.91 -9.18 -1.58
N THR A 143 11.39 -8.36 -2.51
CA THR A 143 12.76 -8.46 -3.03
C THR A 143 13.75 -8.05 -1.94
N LEU A 144 14.98 -8.52 -1.99
CA LEU A 144 15.92 -8.34 -0.87
C LEU A 144 16.13 -6.87 -0.50
N GLY A 145 16.34 -5.98 -1.48
CA GLY A 145 16.54 -4.56 -1.22
C GLY A 145 15.28 -3.86 -0.69
N ALA A 146 14.11 -4.12 -1.29
CA ALA A 146 12.84 -3.56 -0.82
C ALA A 146 12.45 -4.09 0.58
N ALA A 147 12.68 -5.37 0.86
CA ALA A 147 12.42 -5.97 2.17
C ALA A 147 13.28 -5.33 3.27
N ILE A 148 14.58 -5.16 2.99
CA ILE A 148 15.53 -4.55 3.94
C ILE A 148 15.31 -3.03 4.07
N ALA A 149 14.90 -2.35 3.00
CA ALA A 149 14.50 -0.95 3.09
C ALA A 149 13.29 -0.77 4.01
N GLY A 150 12.37 -1.74 4.05
CA GLY A 150 11.29 -1.77 5.04
C GLY A 150 11.77 -1.98 6.47
N GLY A 151 10.90 -1.64 7.43
CA GLY A 151 11.07 -1.97 8.85
C GLY A 151 10.19 -3.13 9.31
N ASP A 152 9.32 -3.65 8.44
CA ASP A 152 8.43 -4.77 8.70
C ASP A 152 9.18 -6.03 9.17
N PRO A 153 8.65 -6.79 10.16
CA PRO A 153 9.31 -7.99 10.67
C PRO A 153 9.63 -9.06 9.64
N ARG A 154 8.98 -9.05 8.47
CA ARG A 154 9.28 -9.96 7.36
C ARG A 154 10.69 -9.79 6.79
N ARG A 155 11.38 -8.68 7.10
CA ARG A 155 12.79 -8.48 6.75
C ARG A 155 13.76 -9.36 7.56
N LEU A 156 13.41 -9.67 8.81
CA LEU A 156 14.34 -10.30 9.78
C LEU A 156 15.01 -11.60 9.27
N PRO A 157 14.31 -12.52 8.58
CA PRO A 157 14.94 -13.71 8.02
C PRO A 157 15.93 -13.43 6.87
N HIS A 158 15.95 -12.19 6.35
CA HIS A 158 16.74 -11.80 5.18
C HIS A 158 17.94 -10.90 5.52
N GLU A 159 18.13 -10.61 6.80
CA GLU A 159 19.27 -9.81 7.28
C GLU A 159 20.52 -10.67 7.54
N PRO A 160 21.75 -10.15 7.31
CA PRO A 160 22.05 -8.88 6.66
C PRO A 160 22.06 -9.02 5.12
N THR A 161 21.66 -7.97 4.39
CA THR A 161 21.73 -7.94 2.92
C THR A 161 22.35 -6.65 2.40
N ILE A 162 21.54 -5.69 1.86
CA ILE A 162 22.08 -4.42 1.37
C ILE A 162 22.44 -3.50 2.54
N SER A 163 23.57 -2.80 2.39
CA SER A 163 24.05 -1.82 3.37
C SER A 163 23.43 -0.43 3.14
N GLY A 164 23.56 0.43 4.13
CA GLY A 164 23.21 1.85 4.04
C GLY A 164 21.74 2.14 4.26
N ILE A 165 20.96 1.22 4.86
CA ILE A 165 19.59 1.51 5.28
C ILE A 165 19.58 2.03 6.72
N VAL A 166 19.05 3.24 6.91
CA VAL A 166 18.91 3.92 8.19
C VAL A 166 17.42 4.03 8.52
N ARG A 167 17.00 3.57 9.69
CA ARG A 167 15.57 3.57 10.06
C ARG A 167 15.29 4.58 11.14
N VAL A 168 14.21 5.34 10.92
CA VAL A 168 13.65 6.30 11.86
C VAL A 168 12.29 5.81 12.39
N HIS A 169 11.85 6.38 13.50
CA HIS A 169 10.52 6.13 14.03
C HIS A 169 9.43 6.78 13.18
N ASP A 170 8.26 6.16 13.19
CA ASP A 170 7.08 6.62 12.48
C ASP A 170 6.38 7.77 13.23
N PRO A 171 5.71 8.70 12.53
CA PRO A 171 4.90 9.74 13.15
C PRO A 171 3.55 9.17 13.66
N TYR A 172 3.62 8.29 14.65
CA TYR A 172 2.51 7.53 15.17
C TYR A 172 2.03 8.09 16.50
N ALA A 173 1.11 9.08 16.48
CA ALA A 173 0.68 9.82 17.65
C ALA A 173 0.06 8.93 18.74
N TYR A 174 -0.80 7.97 18.37
CA TYR A 174 -1.44 7.06 19.33
C TYR A 174 -0.42 6.21 20.11
N ARG A 175 0.73 5.87 19.49
CA ARG A 175 1.84 5.13 20.11
C ARG A 175 3.15 5.85 19.89
N CYS A 176 3.23 7.11 20.36
CA CYS A 176 4.42 7.93 20.17
C CYS A 176 5.65 7.26 20.81
N PRO A 177 6.70 6.97 20.02
CA PRO A 177 7.90 6.29 20.51
C PRO A 177 8.74 7.18 21.45
N PHE A 178 8.45 8.47 21.51
CA PHE A 178 9.15 9.45 22.37
C PHE A 178 8.40 9.72 23.68
N GLY A 179 7.37 8.93 23.99
CA GLY A 179 6.57 9.03 25.21
C GLY A 179 5.53 10.16 25.20
N TYR A 180 5.78 11.23 24.50
CA TYR A 180 4.87 12.37 24.39
C TYR A 180 4.94 12.99 22.97
N ALA A 181 3.80 13.04 22.32
CA ALA A 181 3.56 13.95 21.20
C ALA A 181 2.16 14.50 21.37
N PRO A 182 1.99 15.81 21.49
CA PRO A 182 0.68 16.43 21.41
C PRO A 182 0.01 16.04 20.09
N GLU A 183 -1.28 15.76 20.11
CA GLU A 183 -2.03 15.56 18.87
C GLU A 183 -1.77 16.74 17.92
N GLY A 184 -1.46 16.42 16.66
CA GLY A 184 -1.21 17.43 15.64
C GLY A 184 0.16 18.12 15.65
N ASN A 185 1.05 17.82 16.61
CA ASN A 185 2.39 18.40 16.59
C ASN A 185 3.39 17.49 15.84
N PRO A 186 3.86 17.87 14.63
CA PRO A 186 4.82 17.08 13.87
C PRO A 186 6.25 17.17 14.38
N GLN A 187 6.58 18.18 15.20
CA GLN A 187 7.97 18.62 15.42
C GLN A 187 8.87 17.53 15.99
N VAL A 188 8.39 16.77 16.97
CA VAL A 188 9.19 15.69 17.58
C VAL A 188 9.59 14.61 16.57
N TYR A 189 8.75 14.35 15.59
CA TYR A 189 9.04 13.38 14.53
C TYR A 189 9.98 13.95 13.48
N ILE A 190 9.81 15.22 13.12
CA ILE A 190 10.67 15.96 12.20
C ILE A 190 12.08 16.06 12.77
N ASP A 191 12.21 16.50 14.01
CA ASP A 191 13.50 16.64 14.70
C ASP A 191 14.24 15.30 14.76
N HIS A 192 13.51 14.20 15.05
CA HIS A 192 14.09 12.87 15.06
C HIS A 192 14.65 12.47 13.69
N VAL A 193 13.93 12.70 12.60
CA VAL A 193 14.41 12.39 11.25
C VAL A 193 15.63 13.23 10.91
N ILE A 194 15.56 14.55 11.13
CA ILE A 194 16.66 15.47 10.84
C ILE A 194 17.90 15.12 11.65
N GLN A 195 17.76 14.94 12.97
CA GLN A 195 18.89 14.58 13.84
C GLN A 195 19.53 13.25 13.43
N THR A 196 18.71 12.27 13.04
CA THR A 196 19.24 10.99 12.53
C THR A 196 20.06 11.20 11.27
N ILE A 197 19.59 12.02 10.32
CA ILE A 197 20.34 12.32 9.08
C ILE A 197 21.63 13.06 9.40
N GLU A 198 21.62 14.02 10.34
CA GLU A 198 22.82 14.74 10.77
C GLU A 198 23.89 13.79 11.33
N PHE A 199 23.49 12.80 12.14
CA PHE A 199 24.43 11.80 12.67
C PHE A 199 24.95 10.82 11.60
N GLU A 200 24.18 10.59 10.54
CA GLU A 200 24.59 9.74 9.41
C GLU A 200 25.45 10.48 8.37
N GLY A 201 25.55 11.81 8.48
CA GLY A 201 26.18 12.72 7.53
C GLY A 201 25.28 12.94 6.31
N PRO A 202 24.64 14.12 6.18
CA PRO A 202 23.73 14.41 5.08
C PRO A 202 24.30 14.18 3.68
N GLU A 203 25.61 14.40 3.54
CA GLU A 203 26.37 14.20 2.30
C GLU A 203 26.48 12.70 1.88
N ASN A 204 26.16 11.76 2.78
CA ASN A 204 26.16 10.32 2.51
C ASN A 204 24.73 9.79 2.20
N VAL A 205 23.70 10.61 2.45
CA VAL A 205 22.30 10.22 2.28
C VAL A 205 21.84 10.51 0.85
N ALA A 206 21.51 9.45 0.11
CA ALA A 206 20.96 9.56 -1.25
C ALA A 206 19.51 9.98 -1.25
N ALA A 207 18.71 9.39 -0.37
CA ALA A 207 17.28 9.65 -0.34
C ALA A 207 16.63 9.35 1.02
N ILE A 208 15.48 10.02 1.24
CA ILE A 208 14.46 9.66 2.21
C ILE A 208 13.40 8.87 1.44
N LEU A 209 13.21 7.59 1.76
CA LEU A 209 12.22 6.69 1.17
C LEU A 209 11.13 6.36 2.19
N MET A 210 9.91 6.77 1.94
CA MET A 210 8.78 6.53 2.84
C MET A 210 7.49 6.27 2.07
N GLU A 211 6.63 5.39 2.61
CA GLU A 211 5.22 5.35 2.22
C GLU A 211 4.59 6.69 2.60
N THR A 212 3.84 7.33 1.70
CA THR A 212 3.21 8.63 2.01
C THR A 212 2.26 8.51 3.19
N ILE A 213 1.43 7.48 3.18
CA ILE A 213 0.64 6.98 4.31
C ILE A 213 1.12 5.56 4.57
N THR A 214 1.50 5.25 5.79
CA THR A 214 1.94 3.89 6.11
C THR A 214 0.82 2.89 5.85
N GLY A 215 1.11 1.87 5.05
CA GLY A 215 0.15 0.84 4.67
C GLY A 215 -0.17 -0.14 5.81
N PHE A 216 0.10 -1.42 5.58
CA PHE A 216 -0.26 -2.53 6.49
C PHE A 216 0.44 -2.54 7.86
N ASN A 217 1.26 -1.56 8.16
CA ASN A 217 1.88 -1.40 9.46
C ASN A 217 1.20 -0.34 10.33
N GLY A 218 -0.09 -0.09 10.09
CA GLY A 218 -0.96 0.65 11.00
C GLY A 218 -1.74 1.82 10.40
N CYS A 219 -1.77 2.01 9.08
CA CYS A 219 -2.45 3.16 8.44
C CYS A 219 -2.04 4.47 9.16
N ILE A 220 -0.74 4.71 9.28
CA ILE A 220 -0.22 5.88 9.98
C ILE A 220 -0.23 7.06 9.03
N ILE A 221 -1.00 8.08 9.37
CA ILE A 221 -1.16 9.31 8.61
C ILE A 221 -0.23 10.35 9.24
N PRO A 222 0.82 10.80 8.53
CA PRO A 222 1.71 11.84 9.04
C PRO A 222 0.94 13.12 9.32
N PRO A 223 1.25 13.84 10.42
CA PRO A 223 0.59 15.10 10.72
C PRO A 223 1.00 16.19 9.72
N ASP A 224 0.17 17.23 9.63
CA ASP A 224 0.43 18.41 8.79
C ASP A 224 1.80 19.01 9.11
N GLY A 225 2.49 19.47 8.08
CA GLY A 225 3.85 20.03 8.19
C GLY A 225 4.98 18.99 8.15
N TYR A 226 4.71 17.70 8.39
CA TYR A 226 5.75 16.66 8.37
C TYR A 226 6.43 16.53 7.01
N TRP A 227 5.66 16.34 5.95
CA TRP A 227 6.20 16.19 4.59
C TRP A 227 6.84 17.47 4.05
N GLN A 228 6.27 18.64 4.37
CA GLN A 228 6.81 19.92 3.98
C GLN A 228 8.20 20.16 4.59
N ALA A 229 8.36 19.88 5.89
CA ALA A 229 9.64 20.01 6.57
C ALA A 229 10.70 19.04 6.03
N LEU A 230 10.32 17.79 5.73
CA LEU A 230 11.23 16.82 5.11
C LEU A 230 11.65 17.26 3.70
N ARG A 231 10.73 17.81 2.89
CA ARG A 231 11.03 18.35 1.57
C ARG A 231 12.03 19.51 1.66
N GLU A 232 11.76 20.47 2.55
CA GLU A 232 12.65 21.62 2.75
C GLU A 232 14.05 21.21 3.20
N TYR A 233 14.13 20.26 4.15
CA TYR A 233 15.40 19.74 4.61
C TYR A 233 16.16 18.99 3.49
N ALA A 234 15.46 18.14 2.75
CA ALA A 234 16.01 17.37 1.66
C ALA A 234 16.59 18.28 0.55
N ASP A 235 15.86 19.34 0.18
CA ASP A 235 16.30 20.33 -0.81
C ASP A 235 17.59 21.03 -0.40
N ARG A 236 17.70 21.45 0.86
CA ARG A 236 18.91 22.11 1.37
C ARG A 236 20.15 21.24 1.31
N HIS A 237 20.01 19.93 1.41
CA HIS A 237 21.13 18.98 1.46
C HIS A 237 21.32 18.17 0.19
N GLY A 238 20.50 18.40 -0.85
CA GLY A 238 20.53 17.63 -2.09
C GLY A 238 20.22 16.15 -1.87
N ILE A 239 19.33 15.85 -0.92
CA ILE A 239 18.80 14.52 -0.63
C ILE A 239 17.50 14.35 -1.44
N LEU A 240 17.32 13.22 -2.09
CA LEU A 240 16.10 12.97 -2.85
C LEU A 240 14.95 12.52 -1.94
N LEU A 241 13.73 12.92 -2.27
CA LEU A 241 12.52 12.45 -1.62
C LEU A 241 11.85 11.40 -2.50
N ILE A 242 11.77 10.15 -2.01
CA ILE A 242 11.10 9.03 -2.68
C ILE A 242 9.80 8.74 -1.93
N CYS A 243 8.66 8.95 -2.61
CA CYS A 243 7.36 8.54 -2.09
C CYS A 243 6.99 7.16 -2.62
N ASP A 244 6.74 6.23 -1.72
CA ASP A 244 6.11 4.95 -2.03
C ASP A 244 4.59 5.12 -2.01
N GLU A 245 4.00 5.23 -3.20
CA GLU A 245 2.56 5.35 -3.43
C GLU A 245 1.93 4.03 -3.89
N VAL A 246 2.60 2.91 -3.64
CA VAL A 246 2.13 1.57 -4.05
C VAL A 246 0.78 1.22 -3.41
N ILE A 247 0.53 1.63 -2.16
CA ILE A 247 -0.75 1.43 -1.46
C ILE A 247 -1.63 2.68 -1.53
N ALA A 248 -1.07 3.84 -1.24
CA ALA A 248 -1.81 5.07 -1.02
C ALA A 248 -2.23 5.79 -2.31
N GLY A 249 -1.58 5.47 -3.44
CA GLY A 249 -1.87 6.06 -4.74
C GLY A 249 -3.16 5.58 -5.39
N PHE A 250 -3.43 6.15 -6.56
CA PHE A 250 -4.55 5.83 -7.44
C PHE A 250 -5.91 5.94 -6.75
N GLY A 251 -6.15 7.08 -6.11
CA GLY A 251 -7.46 7.44 -5.56
C GLY A 251 -7.76 6.90 -4.16
N ARG A 252 -6.91 6.02 -3.62
CA ARG A 252 -7.17 5.32 -2.34
C ARG A 252 -7.49 6.27 -1.19
N THR A 253 -6.83 7.43 -1.13
CA THR A 253 -6.96 8.41 -0.06
C THR A 253 -7.91 9.58 -0.38
N GLY A 254 -8.64 9.53 -1.51
CA GLY A 254 -9.50 10.62 -1.97
C GLY A 254 -8.76 11.72 -2.76
N LYS A 255 -7.48 11.51 -3.07
CA LYS A 255 -6.66 12.22 -4.04
C LYS A 255 -6.05 11.20 -4.99
N MET A 256 -5.62 11.59 -6.20
CA MET A 256 -4.98 10.65 -7.13
C MET A 256 -3.74 10.03 -6.49
N PHE A 257 -2.89 10.82 -5.84
CA PHE A 257 -1.77 10.36 -5.02
C PHE A 257 -1.84 10.98 -3.62
N ALA A 258 -1.47 10.21 -2.60
CA ALA A 258 -1.60 10.65 -1.22
C ALA A 258 -0.71 11.86 -0.89
N ILE A 259 0.44 12.01 -1.55
CA ILE A 259 1.35 13.14 -1.33
C ILE A 259 0.70 14.50 -1.69
N GLU A 260 -0.33 14.50 -2.52
CA GLU A 260 -1.08 15.71 -2.88
C GLU A 260 -1.84 16.33 -1.69
N HIS A 261 -2.14 15.54 -0.64
CA HIS A 261 -2.73 16.07 0.60
C HIS A 261 -1.80 17.07 1.29
N TYR A 262 -0.50 16.90 1.09
CA TYR A 262 0.54 17.71 1.75
C TYR A 262 1.10 18.82 0.86
N GLY A 263 0.69 18.90 -0.41
CA GLY A 263 1.20 19.89 -1.36
C GLY A 263 2.69 19.77 -1.66
N VAL A 264 3.25 18.58 -1.53
CA VAL A 264 4.67 18.29 -1.76
C VAL A 264 4.84 17.52 -3.06
N VAL A 265 5.87 17.87 -3.84
CA VAL A 265 6.29 17.12 -5.02
C VAL A 265 7.53 16.29 -4.68
N PRO A 266 7.46 14.95 -4.76
CA PRO A 266 8.62 14.10 -4.54
C PRO A 266 9.56 14.13 -5.77
N ASP A 267 10.82 13.74 -5.57
CA ASP A 267 11.77 13.60 -6.68
C ASP A 267 11.55 12.31 -7.47
N ILE A 268 11.10 11.27 -6.76
CA ILE A 268 10.82 9.94 -7.30
C ILE A 268 9.54 9.41 -6.66
N MET A 269 8.68 8.80 -7.46
CA MET A 269 7.47 8.12 -6.96
C MET A 269 7.46 6.67 -7.44
N ALA A 270 7.28 5.74 -6.50
CA ALA A 270 7.10 4.31 -6.78
C ALA A 270 5.62 3.95 -6.76
N MET A 271 5.15 3.22 -7.76
CA MET A 271 3.74 2.88 -7.97
C MET A 271 3.57 1.41 -8.36
N ALA A 272 2.43 0.82 -8.01
CA ALA A 272 1.96 -0.49 -8.47
C ALA A 272 0.46 -0.63 -8.17
N LYS A 273 -0.01 -1.80 -7.75
CA LYS A 273 -1.39 -2.09 -7.27
C LYS A 273 -2.48 -1.36 -8.07
N GLY A 274 -2.93 -0.21 -7.60
CA GLY A 274 -3.95 0.62 -8.26
C GLY A 274 -3.60 1.04 -9.70
N LEU A 275 -2.34 0.96 -10.11
CA LEU A 275 -1.91 1.22 -11.49
C LEU A 275 -2.62 0.33 -12.51
N THR A 276 -2.78 -0.96 -12.19
CA THR A 276 -3.45 -1.95 -13.05
C THR A 276 -4.57 -2.68 -12.32
N CYS A 277 -4.79 -2.36 -11.05
CA CYS A 277 -5.71 -3.09 -10.16
C CYS A 277 -5.48 -4.62 -10.14
N GLY A 278 -4.24 -5.07 -10.39
CA GLY A 278 -3.87 -6.48 -10.39
C GLY A 278 -4.39 -7.30 -11.56
N TYR A 279 -5.07 -6.67 -12.54
CA TYR A 279 -5.52 -7.38 -13.75
C TYR A 279 -4.33 -7.93 -14.53
N ILE A 280 -3.26 -7.16 -14.64
CA ILE A 280 -1.93 -7.60 -15.13
C ILE A 280 -0.88 -7.08 -14.15
N PRO A 281 0.05 -7.91 -13.66
CA PRO A 281 1.13 -7.46 -12.76
C PRO A 281 1.96 -6.36 -13.41
N MET A 282 2.02 -5.19 -12.76
CA MET A 282 2.81 -4.05 -13.21
C MET A 282 3.12 -3.10 -12.05
N GLY A 283 4.27 -2.46 -12.11
CA GLY A 283 4.66 -1.32 -11.31
C GLY A 283 5.33 -0.26 -12.17
N ALA A 284 5.63 0.87 -11.57
CA ALA A 284 6.33 1.96 -12.24
C ALA A 284 7.11 2.81 -11.24
N VAL A 285 8.20 3.38 -11.71
CA VAL A 285 8.91 4.49 -11.05
C VAL A 285 8.83 5.68 -12.00
N ILE A 286 8.39 6.82 -11.50
CA ILE A 286 8.41 8.08 -12.24
C ILE A 286 9.34 9.06 -11.52
N VAL A 287 10.13 9.81 -12.28
CA VAL A 287 11.12 10.75 -11.76
C VAL A 287 10.91 12.14 -12.33
N ARG A 288 11.37 13.15 -11.58
CA ARG A 288 11.37 14.54 -12.04
C ARG A 288 12.35 14.73 -13.21
N GLN A 289 12.10 15.78 -14.01
CA GLN A 289 12.82 16.04 -15.24
C GLN A 289 14.34 16.15 -15.03
N HIS A 290 14.81 16.84 -13.98
CA HIS A 290 16.24 16.99 -13.72
C HIS A 290 16.98 15.65 -13.44
N ILE A 291 16.28 14.66 -12.86
CA ILE A 291 16.81 13.31 -12.70
C ILE A 291 16.85 12.58 -14.05
N ALA A 292 15.79 12.74 -14.86
CA ALA A 292 15.74 12.17 -16.20
C ALA A 292 16.88 12.71 -17.08
N ASP A 293 17.15 14.01 -17.03
CA ASP A 293 18.21 14.68 -17.79
C ASP A 293 19.62 14.16 -17.45
N HIS A 294 19.86 13.79 -16.17
CA HIS A 294 21.12 13.17 -15.76
C HIS A 294 21.41 11.89 -16.56
N PHE A 295 20.39 11.08 -16.83
CA PHE A 295 20.52 9.81 -17.55
C PHE A 295 20.53 9.96 -19.07
N GLU A 296 20.48 11.16 -19.62
CA GLU A 296 20.71 11.39 -21.07
C GLU A 296 22.19 11.13 -21.45
N THR A 297 23.11 11.39 -20.51
CA THR A 297 24.56 11.22 -20.72
C THR A 297 25.20 10.17 -19.82
N ASN A 298 24.52 9.74 -18.77
CA ASN A 298 24.99 8.73 -17.84
C ASN A 298 24.22 7.42 -18.03
N PRO A 299 24.87 6.24 -17.86
CA PRO A 299 24.21 4.97 -18.02
C PRO A 299 23.04 4.78 -17.04
N PHE A 300 21.87 4.47 -17.56
CA PHE A 300 20.73 4.07 -16.75
C PHE A 300 20.86 2.62 -16.31
N GLY A 301 21.44 2.38 -15.13
CA GLY A 301 21.80 1.06 -14.60
C GLY A 301 20.59 0.20 -14.12
N CYS A 302 19.36 0.49 -14.61
CA CYS A 302 18.16 -0.26 -14.33
C CYS A 302 17.67 -0.98 -15.61
N GLY A 303 17.18 -2.20 -15.49
CA GLY A 303 16.69 -2.96 -16.63
C GLY A 303 15.92 -4.21 -16.19
N LEU A 304 14.81 -4.49 -16.89
CA LEU A 304 13.95 -5.65 -16.70
C LEU A 304 13.47 -6.13 -18.08
N THR A 305 13.54 -7.44 -18.34
CA THR A 305 13.12 -8.03 -19.64
C THR A 305 11.69 -7.65 -20.02
N PHE A 306 10.80 -7.58 -19.04
CA PHE A 306 9.38 -7.33 -19.25
C PHE A 306 8.97 -5.88 -18.95
N SER A 307 9.92 -4.95 -18.81
CA SER A 307 9.64 -3.53 -18.57
C SER A 307 8.73 -2.97 -19.66
N GLY A 308 7.63 -2.33 -19.24
CA GLY A 308 6.66 -1.73 -20.16
C GLY A 308 6.02 -2.74 -21.10
N ASN A 309 5.71 -3.94 -20.60
CA ASN A 309 4.96 -4.94 -21.38
C ASN A 309 3.68 -4.33 -21.95
N PRO A 310 3.38 -4.50 -23.27
CA PRO A 310 2.20 -3.90 -23.90
C PRO A 310 0.88 -4.24 -23.22
N MET A 311 0.71 -5.48 -22.75
CA MET A 311 -0.49 -5.90 -22.02
C MET A 311 -0.67 -5.14 -20.72
N GLY A 312 0.42 -4.99 -19.94
CA GLY A 312 0.42 -4.20 -18.71
C GLY A 312 0.15 -2.73 -18.96
N CYS A 313 0.76 -2.14 -20.01
CA CYS A 313 0.53 -0.74 -20.38
C CYS A 313 -0.92 -0.48 -20.82
N ALA A 314 -1.51 -1.36 -21.63
CA ALA A 314 -2.92 -1.25 -22.03
C ALA A 314 -3.86 -1.34 -20.83
N THR A 315 -3.57 -2.27 -19.91
CA THR A 315 -4.30 -2.41 -18.66
C THR A 315 -4.20 -1.14 -17.82
N ALA A 316 -2.99 -0.62 -17.60
CA ALA A 316 -2.77 0.60 -16.81
C ALA A 316 -3.47 1.81 -17.41
N LEU A 317 -3.36 2.01 -18.73
CA LEU A 317 -4.01 3.13 -19.43
C LEU A 317 -5.54 3.04 -19.31
N ALA A 318 -6.12 1.86 -19.51
CA ALA A 318 -7.56 1.64 -19.36
C ALA A 318 -8.00 1.87 -17.90
N THR A 319 -7.22 1.39 -16.93
CA THR A 319 -7.50 1.60 -15.50
C THR A 319 -7.48 3.09 -15.12
N MET A 320 -6.47 3.85 -15.60
CA MET A 320 -6.39 5.29 -15.35
C MET A 320 -7.58 6.04 -15.94
N LYS A 321 -8.06 5.66 -17.12
CA LYS A 321 -9.29 6.22 -17.72
C LYS A 321 -10.54 5.91 -16.90
N VAL A 322 -10.65 4.71 -16.33
CA VAL A 322 -11.79 4.34 -15.47
C VAL A 322 -11.83 5.21 -14.22
N TYR A 323 -10.70 5.51 -13.59
CA TYR A 323 -10.66 6.43 -12.44
C TYR A 323 -11.29 7.80 -12.76
N GLU A 324 -11.01 8.32 -13.96
CA GLU A 324 -11.51 9.62 -14.41
C GLU A 324 -12.98 9.55 -14.84
N GLU A 325 -13.30 8.62 -15.76
CA GLU A 325 -14.64 8.50 -16.37
C GLU A 325 -15.73 8.15 -15.35
N GLU A 326 -15.38 7.41 -14.29
CA GLU A 326 -16.31 6.98 -13.24
C GLU A 326 -16.15 7.77 -11.93
N ASN A 327 -15.33 8.83 -11.92
CA ASN A 327 -15.10 9.73 -10.80
C ASN A 327 -14.72 8.98 -9.50
N LEU A 328 -13.93 7.90 -9.60
CA LEU A 328 -13.65 7.02 -8.47
C LEU A 328 -12.80 7.67 -7.38
N VAL A 329 -11.98 8.65 -7.73
CA VAL A 329 -11.20 9.43 -6.76
C VAL A 329 -12.13 10.27 -5.89
N GLU A 330 -13.12 10.93 -6.49
CA GLU A 330 -14.12 11.71 -5.77
C GLU A 330 -15.05 10.80 -4.95
N ASN A 331 -15.46 9.64 -5.50
CA ASN A 331 -16.21 8.65 -4.72
C ASN A 331 -15.43 8.20 -3.48
N SER A 332 -14.12 7.95 -3.63
CA SER A 332 -13.25 7.61 -2.49
C SER A 332 -13.21 8.73 -1.43
N ARG A 333 -13.21 9.98 -1.85
CA ARG A 333 -13.27 11.12 -0.93
C ARG A 333 -14.59 11.18 -0.18
N ILE A 334 -15.72 11.01 -0.89
CA ILE A 334 -17.08 11.09 -0.30
C ILE A 334 -17.32 9.88 0.63
N MET A 335 -17.10 8.68 0.13
CA MET A 335 -17.27 7.44 0.93
C MET A 335 -16.26 7.35 2.07
N GLY A 336 -15.08 7.98 1.90
CA GLY A 336 -14.08 8.10 2.96
C GLY A 336 -14.55 8.93 4.15
N ILE A 337 -15.35 9.99 3.93
CA ILE A 337 -15.99 10.75 5.01
C ILE A 337 -16.97 9.85 5.77
N ARG A 338 -17.82 9.10 5.04
CA ARG A 338 -18.75 8.14 5.65
C ARG A 338 -18.01 7.05 6.43
N MET A 339 -16.92 6.53 5.86
CA MET A 339 -16.08 5.55 6.56
C MET A 339 -15.48 6.12 7.86
N ALA A 340 -15.03 7.37 7.86
CA ALA A 340 -14.51 8.02 9.06
C ALA A 340 -15.58 8.17 10.14
N GLU A 341 -16.81 8.56 9.78
CA GLU A 341 -17.97 8.62 10.69
C GLU A 341 -18.25 7.24 11.31
N LYS A 342 -18.32 6.19 10.50
CA LYS A 342 -18.53 4.80 10.97
C LYS A 342 -17.41 4.32 11.88
N LEU A 343 -16.18 4.67 11.59
CA LEU A 343 -15.04 4.33 12.44
C LEU A 343 -15.16 4.98 13.84
N GLN A 344 -15.62 6.23 13.92
CA GLN A 344 -15.88 6.89 15.20
C GLN A 344 -17.06 6.25 15.95
N GLU A 345 -18.12 5.83 15.24
CA GLU A 345 -19.22 5.04 15.84
C GLU A 345 -18.68 3.72 16.44
N MET A 346 -17.82 2.98 15.72
CA MET A 346 -17.20 1.76 16.24
C MET A 346 -16.37 2.04 17.49
N LYS A 347 -15.54 3.11 17.47
CA LYS A 347 -14.74 3.52 18.64
C LYS A 347 -15.61 3.89 19.84
N ALA A 348 -16.73 4.55 19.61
CA ALA A 348 -17.65 4.91 20.69
C ALA A 348 -18.38 3.69 21.29
N LYS A 349 -18.76 2.74 20.44
CA LYS A 349 -19.57 1.57 20.81
C LYS A 349 -18.76 0.45 21.46
N HIS A 350 -17.57 0.16 20.92
CA HIS A 350 -16.75 -1.02 21.31
C HIS A 350 -15.62 -0.62 22.26
N PRO A 351 -15.61 -1.07 23.52
CA PRO A 351 -14.56 -0.76 24.47
C PRO A 351 -13.18 -1.26 24.03
N SER A 352 -13.13 -2.36 23.27
CA SER A 352 -11.89 -2.92 22.73
C SER A 352 -11.26 -2.09 21.59
N VAL A 353 -11.97 -1.09 21.05
CA VAL A 353 -11.43 -0.21 20.02
C VAL A 353 -10.68 0.96 20.66
N GLY A 354 -9.36 0.90 20.67
CA GLY A 354 -8.50 1.92 21.25
C GLY A 354 -8.31 3.14 20.36
N ASP A 355 -8.12 2.89 19.06
CA ASP A 355 -7.95 3.98 18.08
C ASP A 355 -8.51 3.62 16.71
N VAL A 356 -8.87 4.65 15.93
CA VAL A 356 -9.30 4.53 14.54
C VAL A 356 -8.64 5.62 13.70
N ARG A 357 -8.22 5.26 12.49
CA ARG A 357 -7.59 6.19 11.55
C ARG A 357 -8.10 5.91 10.15
N SER A 358 -8.34 6.95 9.37
CA SER A 358 -8.69 6.80 7.96
C SER A 358 -8.35 8.04 7.14
N LEU A 359 -8.13 7.83 5.85
CA LEU A 359 -8.02 8.87 4.84
C LEU A 359 -8.57 8.32 3.52
N GLY A 360 -9.62 8.95 2.98
CA GLY A 360 -10.38 8.37 1.88
C GLY A 360 -10.92 6.98 2.24
N LEU A 361 -10.86 6.04 1.31
CA LEU A 361 -11.26 4.65 1.52
C LEU A 361 -10.09 3.75 1.98
N TYR A 362 -9.24 4.29 2.84
CA TYR A 362 -8.22 3.53 3.54
C TYR A 362 -8.29 3.80 5.03
N GLY A 363 -8.63 2.79 5.82
CA GLY A 363 -8.85 2.93 7.25
C GLY A 363 -8.43 1.73 8.06
N VAL A 364 -8.33 1.94 9.39
CA VAL A 364 -7.97 0.90 10.34
C VAL A 364 -8.69 1.10 11.67
N ILE A 365 -9.12 -0.01 12.26
CA ILE A 365 -9.50 -0.12 13.68
C ILE A 365 -8.33 -0.78 14.40
N GLU A 366 -7.88 -0.16 15.50
CA GLU A 366 -6.85 -0.69 16.38
C GLU A 366 -7.46 -1.23 17.66
N CYS A 367 -7.44 -2.55 17.83
CA CYS A 367 -8.00 -3.22 19.01
C CYS A 367 -7.01 -3.27 20.15
N VAL A 368 -7.48 -2.98 21.36
CA VAL A 368 -6.71 -2.97 22.61
C VAL A 368 -7.42 -3.80 23.68
N LYS A 369 -6.63 -4.35 24.61
CA LYS A 369 -7.15 -4.98 25.83
C LYS A 369 -7.59 -3.95 26.86
N ASN A 370 -6.95 -2.78 26.83
CA ASN A 370 -7.22 -1.71 27.78
C ASN A 370 -6.93 -0.35 27.10
N ARG A 371 -7.88 0.59 27.17
CA ARG A 371 -7.75 1.91 26.54
C ARG A 371 -6.79 2.85 27.26
N GLU A 372 -6.66 2.74 28.59
CA GLU A 372 -5.79 3.61 29.39
C GLU A 372 -4.32 3.25 29.17
N THR A 373 -3.99 1.97 29.28
CA THR A 373 -2.62 1.48 29.05
C THR A 373 -2.27 1.38 27.57
N ARG A 374 -3.29 1.35 26.69
CA ARG A 374 -3.18 1.10 25.26
C ARG A 374 -2.57 -0.27 24.94
N GLU A 375 -2.68 -1.25 25.86
CA GLU A 375 -2.17 -2.58 25.61
C GLU A 375 -2.87 -3.19 24.38
N PRO A 376 -2.11 -3.59 23.33
CA PRO A 376 -2.72 -4.09 22.10
C PRO A 376 -3.34 -5.46 22.33
N MET A 377 -4.47 -5.74 21.64
CA MET A 377 -5.13 -7.06 21.65
C MET A 377 -4.21 -8.18 21.16
N ALA A 378 -3.29 -7.85 20.26
CA ALA A 378 -2.16 -8.69 19.83
C ALA A 378 -0.92 -7.79 19.63
N PRO A 379 0.27 -8.16 20.10
CA PRO A 379 1.45 -7.31 20.02
C PRO A 379 2.00 -7.20 18.58
N TRP A 380 2.88 -6.23 18.36
CA TRP A 380 3.68 -6.14 17.16
C TRP A 380 4.47 -7.44 16.91
N ASN A 381 4.41 -7.98 15.69
CA ASN A 381 5.00 -9.26 15.31
C ASN A 381 4.48 -10.45 16.13
N ALA A 382 3.19 -10.40 16.51
CA ALA A 382 2.49 -11.42 17.29
C ALA A 382 2.71 -12.82 16.74
N LYS A 383 2.92 -13.75 17.64
CA LYS A 383 3.00 -15.18 17.33
C LYS A 383 1.58 -15.79 17.28
N PRO A 384 1.40 -16.97 16.68
CA PRO A 384 0.07 -17.58 16.55
C PRO A 384 -0.74 -17.69 17.87
N HIS A 385 -0.08 -17.96 18.99
CA HIS A 385 -0.74 -18.06 20.29
C HIS A 385 -1.19 -16.69 20.86
N GLU A 386 -0.61 -15.61 20.39
CA GLU A 386 -0.98 -14.24 20.77
C GLU A 386 -2.12 -13.68 19.87
N MET A 387 -2.46 -14.39 18.80
CA MET A 387 -3.47 -14.01 17.82
C MET A 387 -4.85 -14.65 18.09
N VAL A 388 -5.07 -15.28 19.26
CA VAL A 388 -6.28 -16.07 19.51
C VAL A 388 -7.56 -15.25 19.35
N VAL A 389 -7.65 -14.09 19.99
CA VAL A 389 -8.81 -13.19 19.92
C VAL A 389 -8.99 -12.65 18.51
N MET A 390 -7.94 -12.05 17.98
CA MET A 390 -7.99 -11.44 16.65
C MET A 390 -8.21 -12.47 15.53
N GLY A 391 -7.75 -13.71 15.73
CA GLY A 391 -8.06 -14.83 14.85
C GLY A 391 -9.54 -15.21 14.84
N LYS A 392 -10.22 -15.15 15.99
CA LYS A 392 -11.68 -15.33 16.08
C LYS A 392 -12.44 -14.19 15.39
N VAL A 393 -11.99 -12.94 15.55
CA VAL A 393 -12.55 -11.79 14.83
C VAL A 393 -12.42 -12.01 13.32
N ALA A 394 -11.25 -12.39 12.82
CA ALA A 394 -11.05 -12.68 11.39
C ALA A 394 -11.95 -13.82 10.88
N ALA A 395 -12.11 -14.88 11.67
CA ALA A 395 -13.00 -15.99 11.33
C ALA A 395 -14.47 -15.56 11.25
N ARG A 396 -14.91 -14.70 12.18
CA ARG A 396 -16.29 -14.16 12.20
C ARG A 396 -16.58 -13.26 11.01
N LEU A 397 -15.65 -12.37 10.65
CA LEU A 397 -15.76 -11.56 9.42
C LEU A 397 -16.00 -12.45 8.20
N ARG A 398 -15.16 -13.49 8.04
CA ARG A 398 -15.27 -14.46 6.94
C ARG A 398 -16.57 -15.25 6.98
N GLU A 399 -17.02 -15.68 8.16
CA GLU A 399 -18.30 -16.39 8.36
C GLU A 399 -19.48 -15.55 7.87
N LEU A 400 -19.49 -14.27 8.20
CA LEU A 400 -20.53 -13.31 7.80
C LEU A 400 -20.40 -12.82 6.36
N GLY A 401 -19.39 -13.26 5.61
CA GLY A 401 -19.22 -12.91 4.21
C GLY A 401 -18.47 -11.61 3.95
N LEU A 402 -17.63 -11.17 4.88
CA LEU A 402 -16.68 -10.06 4.67
C LEU A 402 -15.28 -10.60 4.46
N HIS A 403 -14.63 -10.19 3.35
CA HIS A 403 -13.22 -10.39 3.13
C HIS A 403 -12.45 -9.14 3.57
N GLY A 404 -12.01 -9.15 4.83
CA GLY A 404 -11.21 -8.09 5.44
C GLY A 404 -9.75 -8.48 5.59
N LEU A 405 -8.88 -7.48 5.73
CA LEU A 405 -7.49 -7.67 6.12
C LEU A 405 -7.35 -7.42 7.61
N LEU A 406 -6.76 -8.40 8.29
CA LEU A 406 -6.48 -8.30 9.71
C LEU A 406 -5.00 -8.61 9.93
N ARG A 407 -4.34 -7.74 10.67
CA ARG A 407 -2.93 -7.94 11.03
C ARG A 407 -2.70 -7.54 12.48
N TRP A 408 -2.24 -8.49 13.28
CA TRP A 408 -2.05 -8.33 14.70
C TRP A 408 -3.33 -7.83 15.38
N ASN A 409 -3.31 -6.62 15.94
CA ASN A 409 -4.46 -5.98 16.57
C ASN A 409 -5.20 -4.99 15.64
N TRP A 410 -4.90 -5.01 14.33
CA TRP A 410 -5.52 -4.10 13.36
C TRP A 410 -6.51 -4.81 12.44
N VAL A 411 -7.69 -4.21 12.30
CA VAL A 411 -8.67 -4.53 11.27
C VAL A 411 -8.62 -3.43 10.22
N PHE A 412 -8.18 -3.77 9.00
CA PHE A 412 -8.06 -2.80 7.91
C PHE A 412 -9.32 -2.79 7.04
N MET A 413 -9.69 -1.59 6.60
CA MET A 413 -10.74 -1.35 5.62
C MET A 413 -10.14 -0.63 4.42
N SER A 414 -10.23 -1.27 3.27
CA SER A 414 -9.76 -0.75 1.99
C SER A 414 -10.61 -1.31 0.84
N PRO A 415 -11.93 -1.07 0.85
CA PRO A 415 -12.81 -1.59 -0.20
C PRO A 415 -12.45 -1.00 -1.57
N PRO A 416 -12.90 -1.60 -2.69
CA PRO A 416 -12.80 -0.97 -4.00
C PRO A 416 -13.42 0.42 -4.00
N LEU A 417 -12.85 1.35 -4.79
CA LEU A 417 -13.28 2.76 -4.80
C LEU A 417 -14.66 2.96 -5.43
N CYS A 418 -15.18 1.94 -6.12
CA CYS A 418 -16.54 1.93 -6.67
C CYS A 418 -17.62 1.55 -5.64
N ILE A 419 -17.25 1.34 -4.37
CA ILE A 419 -18.21 1.04 -3.30
C ILE A 419 -19.20 2.19 -3.11
N ASN A 420 -20.47 1.85 -2.87
CA ASN A 420 -21.50 2.81 -2.51
C ASN A 420 -21.82 2.79 -1.00
N GLU A 421 -22.68 3.69 -0.55
CA GLU A 421 -23.04 3.86 0.86
C GLU A 421 -23.69 2.59 1.46
N GLU A 422 -24.62 1.94 0.72
CA GLU A 422 -25.29 0.72 1.17
C GLU A 422 -24.30 -0.43 1.39
N GLN A 423 -23.36 -0.60 0.47
CA GLN A 423 -22.32 -1.62 0.58
C GLN A 423 -21.32 -1.32 1.70
N LEU A 424 -21.04 -0.03 1.94
CA LEU A 424 -20.22 0.39 3.07
C LEU A 424 -20.89 0.08 4.40
N GLU A 425 -22.19 0.36 4.53
CA GLU A 425 -23.01 0.00 5.70
C GLU A 425 -23.08 -1.52 5.91
N GLU A 426 -23.26 -2.32 4.84
CA GLU A 426 -23.20 -3.79 4.91
C GLU A 426 -21.90 -4.24 5.56
N GLY A 427 -20.76 -3.68 5.12
CA GLY A 427 -19.43 -4.02 5.65
C GLY A 427 -19.27 -3.65 7.12
N PHE A 428 -19.69 -2.45 7.51
CA PHE A 428 -19.60 -2.00 8.90
C PHE A 428 -20.53 -2.76 9.84
N ALA A 429 -21.70 -3.18 9.40
CA ALA A 429 -22.60 -4.05 10.20
C ALA A 429 -21.92 -5.41 10.53
N ILE A 430 -21.17 -5.96 9.58
CA ILE A 430 -20.41 -7.20 9.80
C ILE A 430 -19.22 -6.97 10.75
N ILE A 431 -18.51 -5.83 10.61
CA ILE A 431 -17.39 -5.46 11.50
C ILE A 431 -17.91 -5.26 12.92
N ASP A 432 -19.04 -4.57 13.10
CA ASP A 432 -19.70 -4.37 14.39
C ASP A 432 -20.01 -5.68 15.11
N ASP A 433 -20.53 -6.67 14.39
CA ASP A 433 -20.79 -7.98 14.98
C ASP A 433 -19.50 -8.69 15.39
N ALA A 434 -18.47 -8.66 14.53
CA ALA A 434 -17.21 -9.33 14.80
C ALA A 434 -16.41 -8.69 15.95
N LEU A 435 -16.52 -7.38 16.16
CA LEU A 435 -15.83 -6.67 17.24
C LEU A 435 -16.32 -7.06 18.64
N LYS A 436 -17.54 -7.57 18.79
CA LYS A 436 -18.04 -8.09 20.06
C LYS A 436 -17.13 -9.17 20.66
N ILE A 437 -16.47 -9.95 19.79
CA ILE A 437 -15.49 -10.95 20.22
C ILE A 437 -14.26 -10.31 20.88
N ALA A 438 -13.83 -9.15 20.37
CA ALA A 438 -12.75 -8.39 20.97
C ALA A 438 -13.20 -7.71 22.28
N ASP A 439 -14.46 -7.27 22.35
CA ASP A 439 -15.04 -6.67 23.56
C ASP A 439 -15.11 -7.67 24.73
N GLU A 440 -15.40 -8.95 24.45
CA GLU A 440 -15.37 -10.01 25.48
C GLU A 440 -13.97 -10.24 26.07
N ALA A 441 -12.91 -9.82 25.37
CA ALA A 441 -11.53 -9.93 25.79
C ALA A 441 -10.95 -8.59 26.32
N TYR A 442 -11.79 -7.56 26.46
CA TYR A 442 -11.41 -6.27 27.00
C TYR A 442 -11.25 -6.36 28.54
N GLU A 443 -10.17 -5.82 29.07
CA GLU A 443 -9.77 -6.00 30.47
C GLU A 443 -10.00 -4.74 31.35
N GLY A 444 -10.66 -3.69 30.81
CA GLY A 444 -11.01 -2.50 31.57
C GLY A 444 -10.64 -1.18 30.95
#